data_c7263ba14efa9970f2d59e181f4fb518
#
_entry.id   c7263ba14efa9970f2d59e181f4fb518
#
_cell.length_a   1.000
_cell.length_b   1.000
_cell.length_c   1.000
_cell.angle_alpha   90.00
_cell.angle_beta   90.00
_cell.angle_gamma   90.00
#
_symmetry.space_group_name_H-M   'P 1'
#
loop_
_entity.id
_entity.type
_entity.pdbx_description
1 polymer ?
#
loop_
_entity_poly.entity_id
_entity_poly.type
_entity_poly.pdbx_seq_one_letter_code
_entity_poly.pdbx_strand_id
1 'polypeptide(L)'
;MLRRLTLIRVAVGLSLTAALALTVAAARKPTGLAADLRSGKAQLKSAGALAFGPDGVLFVGDSIGGQVVALDTNDRTAPGSTVKVNVQGVDVKIAALVGVTPDQIMINDLKVNPISKNVYLSASRGRGPDAMPLIVRVNSSGDVSLLSLDNIPHNSVSLTDAPAADSSARRNPRMMTITDMNYVNGNVMVAGLSNEEWSSALRSIPFPFKTAKEGATLQIWHSSHGQYETQAPVRTFVPYTISGQQYILAAYTCTPLVKIPVSELQPGAKVKGVTIADLGSGNQPLDMVPYEKNGHDYILIANTSLGMLKLKADDLQTYRPIDSPTVTDVAGVPYDKLGNFKDVQQLAQLDGSDAVILTGKPGSGPPWAPGPAVGPLNLQTISLP
;
A
#
# COMPACT_ATOMS: atom_id res chain seq x y z
N MET A 1 10.75 -73.77 -68.79
CA MET A 1 11.45 -72.46 -68.78
C MET A 1 10.60 -71.49 -67.97
N LEU A 2 10.91 -71.28 -66.74
CA LEU A 2 10.18 -70.38 -65.86
C LEU A 2 10.98 -69.05 -65.77
N ARG A 3 10.31 -67.97 -66.13
CA ARG A 3 10.85 -66.61 -65.87
C ARG A 3 10.37 -66.17 -64.48
N ARG A 4 11.35 -65.83 -63.66
CA ARG A 4 11.14 -65.19 -62.31
C ARG A 4 10.89 -63.69 -62.51
N LEU A 5 9.74 -63.20 -62.02
CA LEU A 5 9.48 -61.78 -61.89
C LEU A 5 9.96 -61.30 -60.55
N THR A 6 10.84 -60.31 -60.56
CA THR A 6 11.37 -59.60 -59.33
C THR A 6 10.43 -58.43 -59.05
N LEU A 7 9.75 -58.45 -57.92
CA LEU A 7 8.98 -57.34 -57.40
C LEU A 7 9.90 -56.34 -56.64
N ILE A 8 10.02 -55.13 -57.15
CA ILE A 8 10.63 -53.98 -56.49
C ILE A 8 9.59 -53.32 -55.57
N ARG A 9 9.83 -53.36 -54.26
CA ARG A 9 9.07 -52.61 -53.28
C ARG A 9 9.66 -51.21 -53.16
N VAL A 10 8.90 -50.19 -53.57
CA VAL A 10 9.20 -48.77 -53.34
C VAL A 10 8.62 -48.42 -51.95
N ALA A 11 9.49 -48.10 -51.00
CA ALA A 11 9.07 -47.57 -49.71
C ALA A 11 8.94 -46.05 -49.85
N VAL A 12 7.70 -45.56 -49.76
CA VAL A 12 7.41 -44.11 -49.66
C VAL A 12 7.55 -43.73 -48.18
N GLY A 13 8.60 -43.02 -47.85
CA GLY A 13 8.81 -42.41 -46.55
C GLY A 13 7.98 -41.15 -46.42
N LEU A 14 6.95 -41.17 -45.58
CA LEU A 14 6.19 -39.98 -45.16
C LEU A 14 6.99 -39.24 -44.08
N SER A 15 7.66 -38.16 -44.43
CA SER A 15 8.27 -37.24 -43.47
C SER A 15 7.21 -36.29 -42.90
N LEU A 16 6.81 -36.53 -41.65
CA LEU A 16 5.93 -35.67 -40.88
C LEU A 16 6.74 -34.51 -40.33
N THR A 17 6.71 -33.35 -40.97
CA THR A 17 7.25 -32.09 -40.43
C THR A 17 6.22 -31.51 -39.45
N ALA A 18 6.45 -31.68 -38.16
CA ALA A 18 5.69 -31.01 -37.11
C ALA A 18 6.05 -29.52 -37.12
N ALA A 19 5.18 -28.68 -37.67
CA ALA A 19 5.30 -27.23 -37.52
C ALA A 19 4.90 -26.84 -36.11
N LEU A 20 5.89 -26.49 -35.28
CA LEU A 20 5.67 -25.91 -33.95
C LEU A 20 5.15 -24.47 -34.16
N ALA A 21 3.84 -24.28 -34.10
CA ALA A 21 3.25 -22.95 -34.09
C ALA A 21 3.53 -22.27 -32.75
N LEU A 22 4.56 -21.43 -32.69
CA LEU A 22 4.74 -20.46 -31.61
C LEU A 22 3.56 -19.47 -31.68
N THR A 23 2.55 -19.70 -30.86
CA THR A 23 1.55 -18.67 -30.57
C THR A 23 2.20 -17.58 -29.73
N VAL A 24 2.71 -16.54 -30.39
CA VAL A 24 3.03 -15.28 -29.73
C VAL A 24 1.71 -14.73 -29.23
N ALA A 25 1.43 -14.88 -27.95
CA ALA A 25 0.31 -14.21 -27.31
C ALA A 25 0.52 -12.70 -27.50
N ALA A 26 -0.24 -12.12 -28.42
CA ALA A 26 -0.23 -10.67 -28.63
C ALA A 26 -0.63 -10.01 -27.29
N ALA A 27 0.30 -9.29 -26.69
CA ALA A 27 0.03 -8.52 -25.48
C ALA A 27 -1.19 -7.64 -25.78
N ARG A 28 -2.28 -7.83 -25.05
CA ARG A 28 -3.46 -6.97 -25.17
C ARG A 28 -3.02 -5.54 -24.93
N LYS A 29 -3.33 -4.63 -25.87
CA LYS A 29 -3.08 -3.20 -25.68
C LYS A 29 -3.75 -2.77 -24.38
N PRO A 30 -3.04 -2.01 -23.52
CA PRO A 30 -3.63 -1.43 -22.33
C PRO A 30 -4.87 -0.62 -22.71
N THR A 31 -5.93 -0.75 -21.94
CA THR A 31 -7.17 0.02 -22.10
C THR A 31 -7.41 0.83 -20.84
N GLY A 32 -8.25 1.87 -20.92
CA GLY A 32 -8.56 2.71 -19.76
C GLY A 32 -7.35 3.52 -19.29
N LEU A 33 -7.16 3.63 -17.99
CA LEU A 33 -6.11 4.45 -17.37
C LEU A 33 -4.68 3.94 -17.62
N ALA A 34 -4.52 2.66 -17.97
CA ALA A 34 -3.22 2.09 -18.31
C ALA A 34 -2.76 2.46 -19.75
N ALA A 35 -3.64 3.03 -20.58
CA ALA A 35 -3.32 3.35 -22.00
C ALA A 35 -2.20 4.40 -22.15
N ASP A 36 -2.02 5.27 -21.16
CA ASP A 36 -0.99 6.33 -21.17
C ASP A 36 0.35 5.86 -20.59
N LEU A 37 0.43 4.62 -20.09
CA LEU A 37 1.66 4.06 -19.56
C LEU A 37 2.55 3.53 -20.70
N ARG A 38 3.86 3.78 -20.62
CA ARG A 38 4.83 3.39 -21.65
C ARG A 38 5.78 2.35 -21.12
N SER A 39 6.03 1.30 -21.91
CA SER A 39 6.99 0.25 -21.57
C SER A 39 8.40 0.81 -21.47
N GLY A 40 9.10 0.40 -20.44
CA GLY A 40 10.47 0.80 -20.14
C GLY A 40 10.88 0.34 -18.75
N LYS A 41 12.07 0.77 -18.33
CA LYS A 41 12.57 0.51 -16.98
C LYS A 41 12.01 1.53 -16.00
N ALA A 42 11.17 1.08 -15.08
CA ALA A 42 10.68 1.91 -13.99
C ALA A 42 11.81 2.19 -12.98
N GLN A 43 12.13 3.47 -12.79
CA GLN A 43 13.21 3.91 -11.90
C GLN A 43 12.65 4.16 -10.50
N LEU A 44 13.00 3.31 -9.54
CA LEU A 44 12.69 3.46 -8.12
C LEU A 44 13.99 3.54 -7.32
N LYS A 45 14.07 4.48 -6.37
CA LYS A 45 15.12 4.52 -5.34
C LYS A 45 14.65 3.86 -4.06
N SER A 46 13.36 3.83 -3.80
CA SER A 46 12.73 3.10 -2.71
C SER A 46 11.34 2.63 -3.13
N ALA A 47 10.81 1.60 -2.48
CA ALA A 47 9.43 1.16 -2.62
C ALA A 47 8.78 1.19 -1.22
N GLY A 48 7.98 2.20 -0.98
CA GLY A 48 7.22 2.44 0.26
C GLY A 48 5.75 2.14 0.07
N ALA A 49 4.90 3.12 0.42
CA ALA A 49 3.45 3.02 0.32
C ALA A 49 2.97 2.58 -1.06
N LEU A 50 1.95 1.76 -1.09
CA LEU A 50 1.28 1.25 -2.29
C LEU A 50 -0.17 1.74 -2.34
N ALA A 51 -0.71 1.87 -3.55
CA ALA A 51 -2.15 1.98 -3.76
C ALA A 51 -2.52 1.33 -5.09
N PHE A 52 -3.74 0.79 -5.18
CA PHE A 52 -4.29 0.35 -6.45
C PHE A 52 -5.28 1.37 -6.98
N GLY A 53 -5.12 1.70 -8.26
CA GLY A 53 -6.13 2.37 -9.04
C GLY A 53 -7.03 1.38 -9.79
N PRO A 54 -7.99 1.87 -10.58
CA PRO A 54 -8.75 1.04 -11.50
C PRO A 54 -7.82 0.39 -12.53
N ASP A 55 -8.32 -0.63 -13.21
CA ASP A 55 -7.61 -1.38 -14.25
C ASP A 55 -6.33 -2.09 -13.76
N GLY A 56 -6.16 -2.31 -12.45
CA GLY A 56 -4.99 -2.99 -11.87
C GLY A 56 -3.69 -2.19 -11.97
N VAL A 57 -3.78 -0.87 -12.10
CA VAL A 57 -2.61 0.03 -12.02
C VAL A 57 -2.16 0.11 -10.55
N LEU A 58 -0.91 -0.22 -10.31
CA LEU A 58 -0.28 -0.12 -8.99
C LEU A 58 0.51 1.19 -8.89
N PHE A 59 0.19 2.00 -7.90
CA PHE A 59 0.98 3.17 -7.52
C PHE A 59 1.99 2.79 -6.44
N VAL A 60 3.23 3.21 -6.63
CA VAL A 60 4.35 2.97 -5.72
C VAL A 60 4.92 4.30 -5.27
N GLY A 61 4.93 4.53 -3.97
CA GLY A 61 5.56 5.69 -3.35
C GLY A 61 7.07 5.49 -3.22
N ASP A 62 7.84 6.33 -3.88
CA ASP A 62 9.29 6.37 -3.80
C ASP A 62 9.73 7.61 -3.00
N SER A 63 9.77 7.49 -1.67
CA SER A 63 10.17 8.58 -0.78
C SER A 63 11.58 9.07 -1.05
N ILE A 64 12.54 8.17 -1.26
CA ILE A 64 13.94 8.55 -1.55
C ILE A 64 14.02 9.26 -2.89
N GLY A 65 13.31 8.77 -3.92
CA GLY A 65 13.20 9.43 -5.23
C GLY A 65 12.40 10.72 -5.20
N GLY A 66 11.49 10.89 -4.24
CA GLY A 66 10.53 12.01 -4.17
C GLY A 66 9.53 11.98 -5.30
N GLN A 67 8.99 10.82 -5.59
CA GLN A 67 8.08 10.61 -6.70
C GLN A 67 7.04 9.54 -6.40
N VAL A 68 5.96 9.55 -7.18
CA VAL A 68 5.00 8.44 -7.28
C VAL A 68 5.16 7.81 -8.65
N VAL A 69 5.26 6.48 -8.69
CA VAL A 69 5.36 5.70 -9.93
C VAL A 69 4.11 4.86 -10.11
N ALA A 70 3.46 4.97 -11.26
CA ALA A 70 2.35 4.14 -11.69
C ALA A 70 2.88 2.98 -12.54
N LEU A 71 2.52 1.75 -12.21
CA LEU A 71 2.92 0.53 -12.89
C LEU A 71 1.70 -0.21 -13.42
N ASP A 72 1.71 -0.61 -14.68
CA ASP A 72 0.73 -1.57 -15.20
C ASP A 72 1.13 -2.98 -14.80
N THR A 73 0.46 -3.56 -13.82
CA THR A 73 0.75 -4.93 -13.37
C THR A 73 0.31 -5.99 -14.38
N ASN A 74 -0.51 -5.64 -15.37
CA ASN A 74 -1.20 -6.55 -16.29
C ASN A 74 -1.96 -7.69 -15.56
N ASP A 75 -2.31 -7.49 -14.30
CA ASP A 75 -2.94 -8.47 -13.42
C ASP A 75 -4.44 -8.17 -13.29
N ARG A 76 -5.21 -8.59 -14.32
CA ARG A 76 -6.63 -8.24 -14.51
C ARG A 76 -7.56 -9.45 -14.56
N THR A 77 -7.07 -10.63 -14.18
CA THR A 77 -7.90 -11.83 -14.17
C THR A 77 -8.59 -11.97 -12.82
N ALA A 78 -9.89 -11.76 -12.79
CA ALA A 78 -10.68 -11.99 -11.59
C ALA A 78 -10.66 -13.50 -11.21
N PRO A 79 -10.57 -13.82 -9.92
CA PRO A 79 -10.62 -15.23 -9.49
C PRO A 79 -12.01 -15.82 -9.72
N GLY A 80 -12.06 -17.11 -10.05
CA GLY A 80 -13.33 -17.85 -10.25
C GLY A 80 -14.04 -18.24 -8.93
N SER A 81 -13.43 -18.01 -7.79
CA SER A 81 -13.95 -18.34 -6.46
C SER A 81 -13.39 -17.40 -5.38
N THR A 82 -13.92 -17.51 -4.17
CA THR A 82 -13.40 -16.79 -3.00
C THR A 82 -11.91 -17.06 -2.80
N VAL A 83 -11.14 -16.00 -2.65
CA VAL A 83 -9.69 -16.07 -2.44
C VAL A 83 -9.39 -16.09 -0.95
N LYS A 84 -8.46 -16.95 -0.57
CA LYS A 84 -7.79 -16.93 0.74
C LYS A 84 -6.29 -16.97 0.50
N VAL A 85 -5.55 -16.14 1.19
CA VAL A 85 -4.08 -16.09 1.08
C VAL A 85 -3.50 -16.42 2.44
N ASN A 86 -2.73 -17.53 2.52
CA ASN A 86 -2.05 -17.95 3.73
C ASN A 86 -0.63 -18.40 3.35
N VAL A 87 0.36 -17.62 3.73
CA VAL A 87 1.78 -17.88 3.39
C VAL A 87 2.60 -17.74 4.65
N GLN A 88 3.21 -18.83 5.07
CA GLN A 88 4.18 -18.83 6.17
C GLN A 88 5.56 -18.45 5.64
N GLY A 89 6.27 -17.57 6.36
CA GLY A 89 7.61 -17.15 6.01
C GLY A 89 7.70 -16.47 4.65
N VAL A 90 6.82 -15.49 4.38
CA VAL A 90 6.86 -14.77 3.10
C VAL A 90 8.18 -14.05 2.89
N ASP A 91 8.82 -13.54 3.94
CA ASP A 91 10.17 -12.97 3.94
C ASP A 91 11.24 -14.00 3.53
N VAL A 92 11.13 -15.24 4.01
CA VAL A 92 12.02 -16.35 3.63
C VAL A 92 11.87 -16.67 2.14
N LYS A 93 10.62 -16.71 1.64
CA LYS A 93 10.36 -16.95 0.21
C LYS A 93 10.90 -15.82 -0.67
N ILE A 94 10.72 -14.56 -0.27
CA ILE A 94 11.27 -13.40 -0.98
C ILE A 94 12.82 -13.45 -0.97
N ALA A 95 13.41 -13.72 0.19
CA ALA A 95 14.86 -13.81 0.33
C ALA A 95 15.48 -14.86 -0.61
N ALA A 96 14.84 -16.03 -0.72
CA ALA A 96 15.26 -17.09 -1.65
C ALA A 96 15.19 -16.65 -3.12
N LEU A 97 14.18 -15.86 -3.52
CA LEU A 97 14.06 -15.35 -4.89
C LEU A 97 15.16 -14.35 -5.26
N VAL A 98 15.69 -13.58 -4.29
CA VAL A 98 16.69 -12.53 -4.54
C VAL A 98 18.09 -12.89 -4.02
N GLY A 99 18.28 -14.11 -3.52
CA GLY A 99 19.58 -14.65 -3.13
C GLY A 99 20.22 -13.98 -1.91
N VAL A 100 19.40 -13.72 -0.87
CA VAL A 100 19.84 -13.14 0.42
C VAL A 100 19.26 -13.91 1.60
N THR A 101 19.66 -13.56 2.82
CA THR A 101 19.06 -14.07 4.05
C THR A 101 17.78 -13.30 4.40
N PRO A 102 16.79 -13.90 5.11
CA PRO A 102 15.52 -13.26 5.42
C PRO A 102 15.63 -11.93 6.19
N ASP A 103 16.65 -11.78 7.04
CA ASP A 103 16.93 -10.54 7.77
C ASP A 103 17.33 -9.36 6.86
N GLN A 104 17.67 -9.64 5.60
CA GLN A 104 17.93 -8.63 4.56
C GLN A 104 16.68 -8.21 3.81
N ILE A 105 15.52 -8.80 4.11
CA ILE A 105 14.23 -8.39 3.51
C ILE A 105 13.49 -7.50 4.51
N MET A 106 13.04 -6.36 4.02
CA MET A 106 12.15 -5.48 4.77
C MET A 106 10.89 -5.24 3.94
N ILE A 107 9.74 -5.68 4.45
CA ILE A 107 8.44 -5.42 3.83
C ILE A 107 7.96 -4.06 4.35
N ASN A 108 7.61 -3.16 3.42
CA ASN A 108 7.27 -1.77 3.71
C ASN A 108 5.77 -1.51 3.68
N ASP A 109 5.04 -2.14 2.75
CA ASP A 109 3.59 -2.02 2.64
C ASP A 109 2.97 -3.24 1.96
N LEU A 110 1.65 -3.40 2.15
CA LEU A 110 0.82 -4.46 1.62
C LEU A 110 -0.47 -3.88 1.04
N LYS A 111 -0.78 -4.18 -0.23
CA LYS A 111 -2.09 -3.88 -0.84
C LYS A 111 -2.58 -5.07 -1.65
N VAL A 112 -3.89 -5.18 -1.79
CA VAL A 112 -4.55 -6.22 -2.58
C VAL A 112 -5.02 -5.64 -3.89
N ASN A 113 -4.71 -6.30 -5.01
CA ASN A 113 -5.26 -5.92 -6.31
C ASN A 113 -6.78 -6.10 -6.31
N PRO A 114 -7.57 -5.04 -6.57
CA PRO A 114 -9.03 -5.12 -6.46
C PRO A 114 -9.67 -6.06 -7.49
N ILE A 115 -8.97 -6.38 -8.58
CA ILE A 115 -9.46 -7.25 -9.66
C ILE A 115 -9.07 -8.70 -9.41
N SER A 116 -7.75 -8.99 -9.37
CA SER A 116 -7.24 -10.36 -9.28
C SER A 116 -7.25 -10.94 -7.87
N LYS A 117 -7.37 -10.08 -6.85
CA LYS A 117 -7.21 -10.42 -5.44
C LYS A 117 -5.80 -10.93 -5.07
N ASN A 118 -4.83 -10.80 -5.96
CA ASN A 118 -3.44 -11.05 -5.63
C ASN A 118 -2.93 -9.97 -4.66
N VAL A 119 -2.10 -10.40 -3.72
CA VAL A 119 -1.45 -9.49 -2.75
C VAL A 119 -0.16 -8.95 -3.36
N TYR A 120 0.03 -7.66 -3.22
CA TYR A 120 1.26 -6.97 -3.61
C TYR A 120 1.95 -6.42 -2.37
N LEU A 121 3.25 -6.65 -2.29
CA LEU A 121 4.12 -6.15 -1.24
C LEU A 121 5.16 -5.23 -1.85
N SER A 122 5.34 -4.06 -1.29
CA SER A 122 6.58 -3.32 -1.47
C SER A 122 7.60 -3.79 -0.45
N ALA A 123 8.82 -4.00 -0.89
CA ALA A 123 9.89 -4.47 -0.04
C ALA A 123 11.23 -3.86 -0.44
N SER A 124 12.24 -4.04 0.40
CA SER A 124 13.62 -3.76 0.07
C SER A 124 14.51 -4.97 0.35
N ARG A 125 15.47 -5.16 -0.54
CA ARG A 125 16.62 -6.06 -0.37
C ARG A 125 17.80 -5.26 0.19
N GLY A 126 18.31 -5.64 1.32
CA GLY A 126 19.33 -4.89 2.06
C GLY A 126 18.71 -3.82 2.96
N ARG A 127 19.57 -3.12 3.66
CA ARG A 127 19.22 -2.06 4.61
C ARG A 127 20.05 -0.80 4.36
N GLY A 128 19.52 0.34 4.79
CA GLY A 128 20.21 1.62 4.63
C GLY A 128 20.11 2.21 3.22
N PRO A 129 21.01 3.11 2.85
CA PRO A 129 20.90 3.89 1.62
C PRO A 129 21.05 3.07 0.34
N ASP A 130 21.70 1.90 0.41
CA ASP A 130 21.92 1.01 -0.73
C ASP A 130 20.85 -0.09 -0.86
N ALA A 131 19.79 -0.03 -0.08
CA ALA A 131 18.68 -0.97 -0.13
C ALA A 131 17.99 -0.91 -1.50
N MET A 132 17.84 -2.07 -2.15
CA MET A 132 17.23 -2.17 -3.47
C MET A 132 15.72 -2.37 -3.36
N PRO A 133 14.89 -1.54 -4.02
CA PRO A 133 13.44 -1.70 -4.00
C PRO A 133 12.98 -2.95 -4.74
N LEU A 134 11.98 -3.61 -4.20
CA LEU A 134 11.31 -4.78 -4.77
C LEU A 134 9.80 -4.57 -4.76
N ILE A 135 9.13 -5.04 -5.81
CA ILE A 135 7.69 -5.25 -5.82
C ILE A 135 7.41 -6.75 -5.95
N VAL A 136 6.70 -7.29 -5.00
CA VAL A 136 6.42 -8.73 -4.87
C VAL A 136 4.93 -8.95 -5.09
N ARG A 137 4.58 -9.99 -5.83
CA ARG A 137 3.21 -10.48 -5.98
C ARG A 137 3.08 -11.85 -5.34
N VAL A 138 2.02 -12.03 -4.57
CA VAL A 138 1.61 -13.30 -3.95
C VAL A 138 0.22 -13.64 -4.44
N ASN A 139 0.04 -14.81 -5.04
CA ASN A 139 -1.25 -15.28 -5.54
C ASN A 139 -2.03 -16.08 -4.46
N SER A 140 -3.25 -16.48 -4.79
CA SER A 140 -4.11 -17.29 -3.90
C SER A 140 -3.56 -18.68 -3.60
N SER A 141 -2.66 -19.23 -4.43
CA SER A 141 -1.97 -20.49 -4.18
C SER A 141 -0.77 -20.32 -3.22
N GLY A 142 -0.43 -19.08 -2.83
CA GLY A 142 0.73 -18.78 -1.99
C GLY A 142 2.06 -18.76 -2.74
N ASP A 143 2.00 -18.69 -4.10
CA ASP A 143 3.20 -18.52 -4.92
C ASP A 143 3.67 -17.07 -4.84
N VAL A 144 4.96 -16.90 -4.58
CA VAL A 144 5.62 -15.60 -4.45
C VAL A 144 6.45 -15.34 -5.71
N SER A 145 6.29 -14.18 -6.32
CA SER A 145 7.02 -13.78 -7.53
C SER A 145 7.38 -12.30 -7.48
N LEU A 146 8.46 -11.91 -8.18
CA LEU A 146 8.82 -10.51 -8.35
C LEU A 146 8.10 -9.92 -9.55
N LEU A 147 7.61 -8.68 -9.40
CA LEU A 147 7.20 -7.86 -10.54
C LEU A 147 8.46 -7.22 -11.14
N SER A 148 8.78 -7.60 -12.38
CA SER A 148 9.95 -7.01 -13.07
C SER A 148 9.71 -5.52 -13.34
N LEU A 149 10.68 -4.70 -13.00
CA LEU A 149 10.69 -3.26 -13.26
C LEU A 149 11.47 -2.88 -14.52
N ASP A 150 12.14 -3.83 -15.20
CA ASP A 150 13.03 -3.54 -16.33
C ASP A 150 12.29 -3.25 -17.64
N ASN A 151 11.11 -3.87 -17.83
CA ASN A 151 10.28 -3.65 -19.03
C ASN A 151 8.80 -3.71 -18.68
N ILE A 152 8.33 -2.68 -17.99
CA ILE A 152 6.95 -2.56 -17.51
C ILE A 152 6.32 -1.26 -18.03
N PRO A 153 5.05 -1.26 -18.48
CA PRO A 153 4.36 -0.01 -18.78
C PRO A 153 4.23 0.81 -17.50
N HIS A 154 4.79 2.03 -17.51
CA HIS A 154 4.82 2.90 -16.34
C HIS A 154 4.76 4.37 -16.71
N ASN A 155 4.47 5.19 -15.72
CA ASN A 155 4.63 6.64 -15.72
C ASN A 155 5.01 7.08 -14.30
N SER A 156 5.61 8.25 -14.15
CA SER A 156 5.95 8.78 -12.83
C SER A 156 5.69 10.28 -12.75
N VAL A 157 5.53 10.76 -11.53
CA VAL A 157 5.40 12.18 -11.23
C VAL A 157 6.28 12.53 -10.03
N SER A 158 7.13 13.54 -10.18
CA SER A 158 7.96 14.06 -9.09
C SER A 158 7.13 14.96 -8.17
N LEU A 159 7.35 14.86 -6.87
CA LEU A 159 6.75 15.72 -5.85
C LEU A 159 7.62 16.96 -5.70
N THR A 160 7.06 18.12 -6.07
CA THR A 160 7.78 19.41 -6.11
C THR A 160 8.11 19.95 -4.72
N ASP A 161 7.32 19.55 -3.73
CA ASP A 161 7.43 19.95 -2.32
C ASP A 161 8.08 18.87 -1.44
N ALA A 162 8.78 17.91 -2.02
CA ALA A 162 9.46 16.88 -1.25
C ALA A 162 10.62 17.45 -0.40
N PRO A 163 10.81 17.02 0.87
CA PRO A 163 11.97 17.40 1.67
C PRO A 163 13.29 17.12 0.97
N ALA A 164 14.35 17.85 1.30
CA ALA A 164 15.68 17.67 0.71
C ALA A 164 16.18 16.23 0.84
N ALA A 165 16.83 15.71 -0.21
CA ALA A 165 17.31 14.34 -0.27
C ALA A 165 18.53 14.08 0.62
N ASP A 166 19.31 15.10 0.90
CA ASP A 166 20.58 15.08 1.64
C ASP A 166 20.43 15.49 3.10
N SER A 167 19.22 15.41 3.65
CA SER A 167 18.99 15.79 5.05
C SER A 167 19.88 14.97 5.99
N SER A 168 20.79 15.66 6.69
CA SER A 168 21.62 15.11 7.76
C SER A 168 20.91 15.03 9.11
N ALA A 169 19.65 15.40 9.17
CA ALA A 169 18.85 15.34 10.39
C ALA A 169 18.77 13.91 10.94
N ARG A 170 18.81 13.76 12.26
CA ARG A 170 18.68 12.46 12.96
C ARG A 170 17.45 11.67 12.52
N ARG A 171 16.37 12.36 12.17
CA ARG A 171 15.18 11.82 11.49
C ARG A 171 15.10 12.49 10.13
N ASN A 172 15.61 11.83 9.10
CA ASN A 172 15.58 12.37 7.76
C ASN A 172 14.12 12.51 7.27
N PRO A 173 13.58 13.74 7.11
CA PRO A 173 12.20 13.94 6.69
C PRO A 173 11.94 13.39 5.27
N ARG A 174 13.00 13.24 4.44
CA ARG A 174 12.90 12.66 3.11
C ARG A 174 12.31 11.26 3.14
N MET A 175 12.63 10.47 4.15
CA MET A 175 12.12 9.10 4.31
C MET A 175 10.61 9.06 4.58
N MET A 176 10.03 10.18 5.02
CA MET A 176 8.60 10.33 5.29
C MET A 176 7.89 11.24 4.27
N THR A 177 8.49 11.45 3.09
CA THR A 177 7.86 12.20 1.99
C THR A 177 6.53 11.56 1.59
N ILE A 178 6.47 10.23 1.61
CA ILE A 178 5.28 9.43 1.31
C ILE A 178 5.13 8.40 2.42
N THR A 179 4.08 8.50 3.21
CA THR A 179 3.79 7.60 4.33
C THR A 179 2.64 6.67 4.05
N ASP A 180 1.66 7.11 3.26
CA ASP A 180 0.54 6.29 2.78
C ASP A 180 -0.05 6.88 1.50
N MET A 181 -0.76 6.07 0.72
CA MET A 181 -1.42 6.46 -0.52
C MET A 181 -2.75 5.76 -0.69
N ASN A 182 -3.71 6.47 -1.32
CA ASN A 182 -4.98 5.91 -1.77
C ASN A 182 -5.38 6.52 -3.12
N TYR A 183 -6.12 5.76 -3.92
CA TYR A 183 -6.74 6.28 -5.15
C TYR A 183 -8.18 6.70 -4.87
N VAL A 184 -8.48 7.97 -5.10
CA VAL A 184 -9.78 8.57 -4.77
C VAL A 184 -10.24 9.47 -5.92
N ASN A 185 -11.39 9.14 -6.54
CA ASN A 185 -12.04 9.99 -7.55
C ASN A 185 -11.10 10.51 -8.66
N GLY A 186 -10.29 9.63 -9.25
CA GLY A 186 -9.37 10.00 -10.34
C GLY A 186 -8.04 10.58 -9.88
N ASN A 187 -7.79 10.66 -8.57
CA ASN A 187 -6.57 11.21 -8.00
C ASN A 187 -5.84 10.18 -7.14
N VAL A 188 -4.52 10.19 -7.19
CA VAL A 188 -3.68 9.55 -6.18
C VAL A 188 -3.50 10.53 -5.04
N MET A 189 -4.10 10.20 -3.89
CA MET A 189 -3.91 10.94 -2.65
C MET A 189 -2.64 10.44 -1.98
N VAL A 190 -1.73 11.35 -1.60
CA VAL A 190 -0.41 11.03 -1.06
C VAL A 190 -0.21 11.77 0.24
N ALA A 191 -0.14 11.04 1.34
CA ALA A 191 0.18 11.58 2.67
C ALA A 191 1.70 11.55 2.90
N GLY A 192 2.20 12.48 3.72
CA GLY A 192 3.59 12.49 4.15
C GLY A 192 4.07 13.88 4.57
N LEU A 193 5.38 14.08 4.50
CA LEU A 193 6.01 15.36 4.78
C LEU A 193 6.34 16.14 3.51
N SER A 194 6.22 17.45 3.60
CA SER A 194 6.69 18.41 2.60
C SER A 194 7.85 19.26 3.14
N ASN A 195 8.44 20.08 2.29
CA ASN A 195 9.44 21.09 2.64
C ASN A 195 8.82 22.45 3.07
N GLU A 196 7.50 22.50 3.18
CA GLU A 196 6.76 23.68 3.59
C GLU A 196 6.88 23.96 5.10
N GLU A 197 6.54 25.17 5.52
CA GLU A 197 6.49 25.58 6.94
C GLU A 197 5.62 24.61 7.77
N TRP A 198 4.44 24.30 7.27
CA TRP A 198 3.62 23.21 7.79
C TRP A 198 3.99 21.95 7.02
N SER A 199 4.88 21.14 7.56
CA SER A 199 5.44 20.02 6.80
C SER A 199 4.50 18.82 6.65
N SER A 200 3.50 18.65 7.51
CA SER A 200 2.46 17.63 7.33
C SER A 200 1.63 17.95 6.08
N ALA A 201 1.54 17.04 5.13
CA ALA A 201 0.91 17.32 3.83
C ALA A 201 0.06 16.15 3.30
N LEU A 202 -1.02 16.52 2.58
CA LEU A 202 -1.78 15.65 1.69
C LEU A 202 -1.78 16.23 0.28
N ARG A 203 -1.27 15.46 -0.67
CA ARG A 203 -1.21 15.82 -2.09
C ARG A 203 -2.31 15.09 -2.83
N SER A 204 -3.02 15.80 -3.72
CA SER A 204 -4.03 15.23 -4.61
C SER A 204 -3.52 15.31 -6.05
N ILE A 205 -3.07 14.18 -6.59
CA ILE A 205 -2.37 14.11 -7.89
C ILE A 205 -3.28 13.43 -8.91
N PRO A 206 -3.79 14.16 -9.91
CA PRO A 206 -4.62 13.56 -10.95
C PRO A 206 -3.87 12.45 -11.71
N PHE A 207 -4.57 11.35 -11.97
CA PHE A 207 -4.05 10.30 -12.82
C PHE A 207 -4.94 10.14 -14.08
N PRO A 208 -4.36 10.04 -15.30
CA PRO A 208 -2.95 9.90 -15.66
C PRO A 208 -2.07 11.11 -15.29
N PHE A 209 -0.82 10.79 -14.85
CA PHE A 209 0.10 11.82 -14.38
C PHE A 209 0.50 12.81 -15.48
N LYS A 210 0.49 14.12 -15.13
CA LYS A 210 1.09 15.18 -15.92
C LYS A 210 2.14 15.91 -15.09
N THR A 211 1.70 16.69 -14.11
CA THR A 211 2.54 17.41 -13.15
C THR A 211 1.89 17.31 -11.78
N ALA A 212 2.69 17.11 -10.73
CA ALA A 212 2.20 17.31 -9.36
C ALA A 212 2.26 18.81 -9.03
N LYS A 213 1.30 19.26 -8.26
CA LYS A 213 1.32 20.54 -7.56
C LYS A 213 1.71 20.27 -6.11
N GLU A 214 2.09 21.34 -5.40
CA GLU A 214 2.28 21.30 -3.95
C GLU A 214 1.01 20.75 -3.26
N GLY A 215 1.20 20.06 -2.14
CA GLY A 215 0.11 19.52 -1.34
C GLY A 215 -0.64 20.60 -0.55
N ALA A 216 -1.81 20.25 -0.05
CA ALA A 216 -2.40 20.95 1.08
C ALA A 216 -1.59 20.60 2.33
N THR A 217 -1.24 21.59 3.13
CA THR A 217 -0.51 21.41 4.38
C THR A 217 -1.49 21.39 5.57
N LEU A 218 -1.16 20.63 6.60
CA LEU A 218 -2.11 20.25 7.63
C LEU A 218 -1.68 20.75 9.01
N GLN A 219 -2.67 21.24 9.76
CA GLN A 219 -2.56 21.50 11.20
C GLN A 219 -3.61 20.68 11.93
N ILE A 220 -3.23 20.03 13.03
CA ILE A 220 -4.12 19.25 13.87
C ILE A 220 -3.94 19.61 15.35
N TRP A 221 -5.00 19.41 16.13
CA TRP A 221 -4.88 19.42 17.58
C TRP A 221 -4.35 18.06 18.07
N HIS A 222 -3.29 18.07 18.86
CA HIS A 222 -2.69 16.88 19.45
C HIS A 222 -2.85 16.93 20.98
N SER A 223 -3.83 16.22 21.49
CA SER A 223 -4.25 16.29 22.90
C SER A 223 -3.15 15.89 23.86
N SER A 224 -2.40 14.81 23.56
CA SER A 224 -1.32 14.34 24.42
C SER A 224 -0.17 15.35 24.56
N HIS A 225 -0.01 16.24 23.58
CA HIS A 225 0.96 17.33 23.63
C HIS A 225 0.34 18.67 24.02
N GLY A 226 -0.99 18.76 24.08
CA GLY A 226 -1.74 19.96 24.46
C GLY A 226 -1.54 21.16 23.53
N GLN A 227 -1.29 20.90 22.23
CA GLN A 227 -0.98 21.95 21.26
C GLN A 227 -1.43 21.60 19.83
N TYR A 228 -1.51 22.62 18.99
CA TYR A 228 -1.62 22.44 17.55
C TYR A 228 -0.27 22.05 16.94
N GLU A 229 -0.28 21.06 16.05
CA GLU A 229 0.91 20.54 15.37
C GLU A 229 0.75 20.57 13.86
N THR A 230 1.87 20.84 13.16
CA THR A 230 1.96 20.94 11.71
C THR A 230 3.07 20.08 11.12
N GLN A 231 3.83 19.35 11.96
CA GLN A 231 5.04 18.63 11.56
C GLN A 231 4.91 17.12 11.66
N ALA A 232 3.89 16.60 12.36
CA ALA A 232 3.64 15.17 12.41
C ALA A 232 3.02 14.70 11.09
N PRO A 233 3.61 13.70 10.40
CA PRO A 233 2.99 13.19 9.19
C PRO A 233 1.75 12.35 9.52
N VAL A 234 0.77 12.37 8.63
CA VAL A 234 -0.25 11.33 8.57
C VAL A 234 0.45 9.99 8.39
N ARG A 235 0.16 9.01 9.22
CA ARG A 235 0.78 7.68 9.13
C ARG A 235 0.04 6.76 8.18
N THR A 236 -1.29 6.75 8.28
CA THR A 236 -2.20 6.02 7.39
C THR A 236 -3.52 6.74 7.29
N PHE A 237 -4.26 6.58 6.21
CA PHE A 237 -5.56 7.21 6.03
C PHE A 237 -6.49 6.41 5.13
N VAL A 238 -7.78 6.65 5.29
CA VAL A 238 -8.80 6.11 4.38
C VAL A 238 -9.75 7.22 3.94
N PRO A 239 -10.22 7.19 2.67
CA PRO A 239 -11.34 8.00 2.25
C PRO A 239 -12.61 7.47 2.92
N TYR A 240 -13.45 8.36 3.43
CA TYR A 240 -14.69 7.99 4.10
C TYR A 240 -15.77 9.06 3.89
N THR A 241 -17.01 8.63 3.73
CA THR A 241 -18.14 9.54 3.54
C THR A 241 -18.92 9.68 4.85
N ILE A 242 -19.03 10.91 5.37
CA ILE A 242 -19.80 11.22 6.57
C ILE A 242 -20.94 12.14 6.16
N SER A 243 -22.20 11.71 6.38
CA SER A 243 -23.38 12.49 6.03
C SER A 243 -23.39 13.07 4.60
N GLY A 244 -22.95 12.26 3.62
CA GLY A 244 -22.87 12.64 2.22
C GLY A 244 -21.68 13.53 1.83
N GLN A 245 -20.85 13.96 2.78
CA GLN A 245 -19.62 14.70 2.54
C GLN A 245 -18.40 13.76 2.58
N GLN A 246 -17.47 13.95 1.63
CA GLN A 246 -16.23 13.16 1.57
C GLN A 246 -15.17 13.75 2.48
N TYR A 247 -14.55 12.86 3.27
CA TYR A 247 -13.44 13.13 4.17
C TYR A 247 -12.27 12.19 3.91
N ILE A 248 -11.10 12.62 4.32
CA ILE A 248 -9.99 11.76 4.67
C ILE A 248 -10.03 11.56 6.18
N LEU A 249 -10.13 10.30 6.62
CA LEU A 249 -9.89 9.93 8.01
C LEU A 249 -8.42 9.56 8.12
N ALA A 250 -7.67 10.40 8.81
CA ALA A 250 -6.22 10.31 8.92
C ALA A 250 -5.81 9.94 10.36
N ALA A 251 -5.02 8.87 10.49
CA ALA A 251 -4.38 8.52 11.74
C ALA A 251 -2.90 8.93 11.69
N TYR A 252 -2.45 9.65 12.69
CA TYR A 252 -1.12 10.27 12.73
C TYR A 252 -0.08 9.38 13.39
N THR A 253 1.18 9.73 13.25
CA THR A 253 2.32 9.00 13.84
C THR A 253 2.36 9.00 15.37
N CYS A 254 1.43 9.63 16.04
CA CYS A 254 1.19 9.50 17.46
C CYS A 254 -0.25 8.99 17.65
N THR A 255 -1.10 9.72 18.30
CA THR A 255 -2.38 9.20 18.78
C THR A 255 -3.62 9.73 18.06
N PRO A 256 -3.59 10.91 17.40
CA PRO A 256 -4.82 11.50 16.88
C PRO A 256 -5.40 10.79 15.67
N LEU A 257 -6.73 10.58 15.70
CA LEU A 257 -7.55 10.31 14.52
C LEU A 257 -8.25 11.61 14.13
N VAL A 258 -8.10 11.99 12.87
CA VAL A 258 -8.49 13.31 12.36
C VAL A 258 -9.36 13.16 11.13
N LYS A 259 -10.44 13.94 11.02
CA LYS A 259 -11.23 14.07 9.80
C LYS A 259 -10.85 15.36 9.07
N ILE A 260 -10.63 15.26 7.75
CA ILE A 260 -10.22 16.35 6.88
C ILE A 260 -11.15 16.37 5.67
N PRO A 261 -11.92 17.44 5.42
CA PRO A 261 -12.79 17.50 4.25
C PRO A 261 -11.97 17.46 2.95
N VAL A 262 -12.33 16.57 2.03
CA VAL A 262 -11.64 16.46 0.72
C VAL A 262 -11.74 17.75 -0.08
N SER A 263 -12.84 18.49 0.07
CA SER A 263 -13.05 19.79 -0.63
C SER A 263 -12.04 20.88 -0.23
N GLU A 264 -11.43 20.78 0.95
CA GLU A 264 -10.43 21.73 1.45
C GLU A 264 -9.00 21.40 0.98
N LEU A 265 -8.77 20.20 0.47
CA LEU A 265 -7.45 19.72 0.04
C LEU A 265 -7.06 20.29 -1.34
N GLN A 266 -6.98 21.62 -1.42
CA GLN A 266 -6.54 22.31 -2.63
C GLN A 266 -5.01 22.53 -2.61
N PRO A 267 -4.34 22.57 -3.78
CA PRO A 267 -2.91 22.84 -3.85
C PRO A 267 -2.51 24.11 -3.10
N GLY A 268 -1.51 24.01 -2.21
CA GLY A 268 -0.99 25.11 -1.39
C GLY A 268 -1.91 25.58 -0.25
N ALA A 269 -3.08 24.94 -0.04
CA ALA A 269 -3.96 25.31 1.06
C ALA A 269 -3.34 24.95 2.43
N LYS A 270 -3.58 25.78 3.43
CA LYS A 270 -3.33 25.47 4.86
C LYS A 270 -4.65 25.02 5.49
N VAL A 271 -4.75 23.73 5.79
CA VAL A 271 -5.99 23.09 6.24
C VAL A 271 -5.89 22.69 7.72
N LYS A 272 -6.93 22.99 8.49
CA LYS A 272 -7.07 22.54 9.87
C LYS A 272 -7.91 21.27 9.92
N GLY A 273 -7.26 20.14 10.20
CA GLY A 273 -7.96 18.89 10.45
C GLY A 273 -8.70 18.90 11.79
N VAL A 274 -9.81 18.21 11.85
CA VAL A 274 -10.64 18.10 13.06
C VAL A 274 -10.28 16.80 13.77
N THR A 275 -9.62 16.89 14.91
CA THR A 275 -9.32 15.74 15.77
C THR A 275 -10.60 15.20 16.39
N ILE A 276 -10.89 13.92 16.18
CA ILE A 276 -12.14 13.25 16.65
C ILE A 276 -11.87 12.12 17.64
N ALA A 277 -10.65 11.63 17.69
CA ALA A 277 -10.21 10.69 18.72
C ALA A 277 -8.73 10.87 19.05
N ASP A 278 -8.37 10.51 20.27
CA ASP A 278 -7.02 10.25 20.73
C ASP A 278 -6.93 8.78 21.17
N LEU A 279 -6.07 8.02 20.51
CA LEU A 279 -6.02 6.55 20.68
C LEU A 279 -5.19 6.11 21.88
N GLY A 280 -4.67 7.06 22.64
CA GLY A 280 -3.78 6.82 23.79
C GLY A 280 -2.30 6.89 23.41
N SER A 281 -1.44 7.18 24.39
CA SER A 281 -0.01 7.37 24.18
C SER A 281 0.76 6.07 23.96
N GLY A 282 1.97 6.16 23.42
CA GLY A 282 2.90 5.04 23.27
C GLY A 282 2.54 4.04 22.17
N ASN A 283 1.81 4.47 21.14
CA ASN A 283 1.44 3.64 19.99
C ASN A 283 1.51 4.40 18.67
N GLN A 284 1.44 3.65 17.56
CA GLN A 284 1.24 4.20 16.21
C GLN A 284 0.26 3.35 15.44
N PRO A 285 -0.69 3.96 14.70
CA PRO A 285 -1.45 3.27 13.68
C PRO A 285 -0.50 2.82 12.55
N LEU A 286 -0.79 1.68 11.93
CA LEU A 286 0.00 1.11 10.85
C LEU A 286 -0.77 1.14 9.53
N ASP A 287 -2.02 0.65 9.56
CA ASP A 287 -2.94 0.61 8.44
C ASP A 287 -4.39 0.73 8.90
N MET A 288 -5.28 1.13 7.97
CA MET A 288 -6.71 1.26 8.21
C MET A 288 -7.52 0.63 7.09
N VAL A 289 -8.62 -0.05 7.45
CA VAL A 289 -9.58 -0.63 6.49
C VAL A 289 -11.00 -0.27 6.91
N PRO A 290 -11.76 0.49 6.10
CA PRO A 290 -13.19 0.67 6.32
C PRO A 290 -13.96 -0.54 5.80
N TYR A 291 -14.99 -0.98 6.52
CA TYR A 291 -15.84 -2.08 6.10
C TYR A 291 -17.23 -1.96 6.70
N GLU A 292 -18.22 -2.60 6.04
CA GLU A 292 -19.57 -2.75 6.56
C GLU A 292 -19.76 -4.17 7.10
N LYS A 293 -20.46 -4.30 8.22
CA LYS A 293 -20.91 -5.57 8.75
C LYS A 293 -22.24 -5.45 9.46
N ASN A 294 -23.21 -6.27 9.05
CA ASN A 294 -24.57 -6.29 9.63
C ASN A 294 -25.29 -4.92 9.59
N GLY A 295 -25.06 -4.15 8.52
CA GLY A 295 -25.67 -2.82 8.34
C GLY A 295 -25.02 -1.71 9.18
N HIS A 296 -23.83 -1.95 9.71
CA HIS A 296 -23.02 -0.97 10.44
C HIS A 296 -21.66 -0.80 9.81
N ASP A 297 -21.21 0.45 9.77
CA ASP A 297 -19.89 0.81 9.29
C ASP A 297 -18.84 0.74 10.40
N TYR A 298 -17.69 0.20 10.07
CA TYR A 298 -16.54 0.08 10.96
C TYR A 298 -15.24 0.51 10.27
N ILE A 299 -14.27 0.88 11.09
CA ILE A 299 -12.88 1.06 10.69
C ILE A 299 -12.02 0.13 11.52
N LEU A 300 -11.30 -0.76 10.86
CA LEU A 300 -10.29 -1.63 11.46
C LEU A 300 -8.94 -0.95 11.35
N ILE A 301 -8.20 -0.83 12.45
CA ILE A 301 -6.89 -0.18 12.52
C ILE A 301 -5.88 -1.18 13.08
N ALA A 302 -4.83 -1.47 12.32
CA ALA A 302 -3.64 -2.14 12.83
C ALA A 302 -2.78 -1.12 13.61
N ASN A 303 -2.23 -1.52 14.77
CA ASN A 303 -1.52 -0.62 15.66
C ASN A 303 -0.30 -1.31 16.28
N THR A 304 0.79 -0.57 16.50
CA THR A 304 2.07 -1.11 16.96
C THR A 304 2.02 -1.77 18.35
N SER A 305 1.31 -1.19 19.30
CA SER A 305 1.28 -1.65 20.68
C SER A 305 -0.12 -2.03 21.18
N LEU A 306 -1.17 -1.54 20.52
CA LEU A 306 -2.55 -1.83 20.90
C LEU A 306 -3.12 -3.06 20.17
N GLY A 307 -2.39 -3.60 19.20
CA GLY A 307 -2.85 -4.70 18.35
C GLY A 307 -3.83 -4.22 17.27
N MET A 308 -4.97 -4.87 17.14
CA MET A 308 -6.00 -4.47 16.18
C MET A 308 -7.13 -3.74 16.92
N LEU A 309 -7.51 -2.58 16.40
CA LEU A 309 -8.60 -1.74 16.95
C LEU A 309 -9.79 -1.77 16.00
N LYS A 310 -10.99 -1.86 16.54
CA LYS A 310 -12.26 -1.76 15.80
C LYS A 310 -13.02 -0.54 16.27
N LEU A 311 -13.20 0.43 15.38
CA LEU A 311 -14.02 1.62 15.63
C LEU A 311 -15.37 1.47 14.93
N LYS A 312 -16.47 1.85 15.60
CA LYS A 312 -17.75 2.01 14.95
C LYS A 312 -17.79 3.36 14.25
N ALA A 313 -18.10 3.36 12.96
CA ALA A 313 -17.99 4.55 12.11
C ALA A 313 -19.34 5.21 11.76
N ASP A 314 -20.47 4.59 12.09
CA ASP A 314 -21.81 5.11 11.78
C ASP A 314 -22.03 6.54 12.31
N ASP A 315 -21.51 6.84 13.48
CA ASP A 315 -21.82 8.06 14.23
C ASP A 315 -20.67 9.08 14.26
N LEU A 316 -19.70 8.97 13.34
CA LEU A 316 -18.52 9.86 13.34
C LEU A 316 -18.85 11.36 13.31
N GLN A 317 -20.02 11.74 12.74
CA GLN A 317 -20.49 13.13 12.75
C GLN A 317 -20.91 13.62 14.13
N THR A 318 -21.27 12.71 15.06
CA THR A 318 -21.78 13.10 16.39
C THR A 318 -20.70 13.41 17.39
N TYR A 319 -19.46 12.97 17.12
CA TYR A 319 -18.35 13.21 18.03
C TYR A 319 -17.87 14.65 17.94
N ARG A 320 -17.77 15.29 19.12
CA ARG A 320 -17.27 16.66 19.22
C ARG A 320 -15.80 16.71 18.88
N PRO A 321 -15.35 17.79 18.22
CA PRO A 321 -13.93 18.05 18.06
C PRO A 321 -13.19 18.01 19.39
N ILE A 322 -11.99 17.44 19.38
CA ILE A 322 -11.03 17.55 20.49
C ILE A 322 -10.10 18.71 20.14
N ASP A 323 -10.20 19.82 20.85
CA ASP A 323 -9.47 21.07 20.64
C ASP A 323 -8.86 21.65 21.92
N SER A 324 -8.88 20.85 22.99
CA SER A 324 -8.34 21.16 24.31
C SER A 324 -7.71 19.92 24.93
N PRO A 325 -6.80 20.08 25.92
CA PRO A 325 -6.18 18.94 26.61
C PRO A 325 -7.24 18.01 27.19
N THR A 326 -7.10 16.70 26.96
CA THR A 326 -7.97 15.68 27.52
C THR A 326 -7.49 15.26 28.91
N VAL A 327 -8.43 14.93 29.79
CA VAL A 327 -8.11 14.43 31.13
C VAL A 327 -7.65 12.97 31.09
N THR A 328 -8.04 12.25 30.04
CA THR A 328 -7.72 10.83 29.84
C THR A 328 -6.83 10.64 28.62
N ASP A 329 -5.98 9.63 28.67
CA ASP A 329 -5.06 9.26 27.60
C ASP A 329 -5.82 8.80 26.32
N VAL A 330 -7.04 8.30 26.47
CA VAL A 330 -7.95 7.92 25.35
C VAL A 330 -9.18 8.81 25.42
N ALA A 331 -9.56 9.40 24.27
CA ALA A 331 -10.68 10.32 24.18
C ALA A 331 -11.36 10.28 22.79
N GLY A 332 -12.59 10.81 22.69
CA GLY A 332 -13.36 10.91 21.45
C GLY A 332 -13.99 9.60 21.01
N VAL A 333 -13.86 9.22 19.74
CA VAL A 333 -14.45 8.01 19.18
C VAL A 333 -13.92 6.77 19.91
N PRO A 334 -14.80 5.96 20.51
CA PRO A 334 -14.37 4.75 21.22
C PRO A 334 -13.96 3.66 20.24
N TYR A 335 -13.13 2.73 20.74
CA TYR A 335 -12.72 1.55 19.99
C TYR A 335 -12.66 0.30 20.88
N ASP A 336 -12.84 -0.85 20.24
CA ASP A 336 -12.63 -2.15 20.85
C ASP A 336 -11.23 -2.67 20.50
N LYS A 337 -10.50 -3.23 21.48
CA LYS A 337 -9.23 -3.94 21.26
C LYS A 337 -9.50 -5.41 20.93
N LEU A 338 -9.07 -5.85 19.76
CA LEU A 338 -9.24 -7.23 19.30
C LEU A 338 -8.02 -8.07 19.72
N GLY A 339 -8.08 -8.67 20.90
CA GLY A 339 -6.94 -9.36 21.54
C GLY A 339 -6.43 -10.63 20.85
N ASN A 340 -7.19 -11.16 19.89
CA ASN A 340 -6.80 -12.32 19.07
C ASN A 340 -5.86 -11.98 17.90
N PHE A 341 -5.67 -10.68 17.59
CA PHE A 341 -4.77 -10.23 16.54
C PHE A 341 -3.53 -9.56 17.15
N LYS A 342 -2.43 -10.31 17.19
CA LYS A 342 -1.15 -9.83 17.73
C LYS A 342 -0.13 -9.71 16.61
N ASP A 343 0.85 -8.82 16.83
CA ASP A 343 2.01 -8.65 15.95
C ASP A 343 1.64 -8.33 14.49
N VAL A 344 0.49 -7.68 14.25
CA VAL A 344 0.07 -7.23 12.92
C VAL A 344 0.94 -6.06 12.50
N GLN A 345 1.56 -6.19 11.34
CA GLN A 345 2.47 -5.19 10.77
C GLN A 345 1.85 -4.41 9.62
N GLN A 346 0.98 -5.07 8.84
CA GLN A 346 0.26 -4.49 7.70
C GLN A 346 -1.14 -5.08 7.61
N LEU A 347 -2.07 -4.33 7.03
CA LEU A 347 -3.47 -4.70 6.87
C LEU A 347 -4.00 -4.16 5.54
N ALA A 348 -4.63 -5.00 4.73
CA ALA A 348 -5.33 -4.55 3.53
C ALA A 348 -6.66 -5.27 3.35
N GLN A 349 -7.66 -4.59 2.81
CA GLN A 349 -8.94 -5.20 2.47
C GLN A 349 -8.79 -6.19 1.31
N LEU A 350 -9.31 -7.40 1.47
CA LEU A 350 -9.34 -8.41 0.41
C LEU A 350 -10.66 -8.30 -0.39
N ASP A 351 -11.76 -8.26 0.33
CA ASP A 351 -13.12 -8.07 -0.21
C ASP A 351 -14.05 -7.48 0.87
N GLY A 352 -15.38 -7.58 0.68
CA GLY A 352 -16.35 -7.04 1.63
C GLY A 352 -16.41 -7.75 2.98
N SER A 353 -15.85 -8.97 3.09
CA SER A 353 -15.92 -9.81 4.29
C SER A 353 -14.57 -10.18 4.89
N ASP A 354 -13.49 -10.03 4.12
CA ASP A 354 -12.17 -10.50 4.50
C ASP A 354 -11.09 -9.41 4.30
N ALA A 355 -10.04 -9.51 5.10
CA ALA A 355 -8.82 -8.73 4.96
C ALA A 355 -7.59 -9.64 4.95
N VAL A 356 -6.47 -9.16 4.43
CA VAL A 356 -5.16 -9.80 4.54
C VAL A 356 -4.32 -9.02 5.55
N ILE A 357 -3.69 -9.73 6.46
CA ILE A 357 -2.72 -9.17 7.40
C ILE A 357 -1.34 -9.76 7.16
N LEU A 358 -0.33 -8.93 7.38
CA LEU A 358 1.05 -9.38 7.55
C LEU A 358 1.35 -9.40 9.04
N THR A 359 1.82 -10.52 9.55
CA THR A 359 2.21 -10.66 10.96
C THR A 359 3.69 -10.98 11.09
N GLY A 360 4.29 -10.48 12.17
CA GLY A 360 5.69 -10.70 12.51
C GLY A 360 6.04 -9.96 13.79
N LYS A 361 7.03 -10.45 14.53
CA LYS A 361 7.43 -9.79 15.79
C LYS A 361 7.88 -8.36 15.50
N PRO A 362 7.45 -7.37 16.29
CA PRO A 362 8.00 -6.02 16.20
C PRO A 362 9.53 -6.05 16.36
N GLY A 363 10.22 -5.24 15.56
CA GLY A 363 11.67 -5.07 15.70
C GLY A 363 12.04 -4.34 16.99
N SER A 364 13.34 -4.23 17.25
CA SER A 364 13.86 -3.48 18.40
C SER A 364 13.48 -2.00 18.30
N GLY A 365 13.13 -1.41 19.45
CA GLY A 365 12.74 0.00 19.55
C GLY A 365 11.61 0.19 20.54
N PRO A 366 11.24 1.45 20.82
CA PRO A 366 10.10 1.73 21.69
C PRO A 366 8.78 1.35 21.03
N PRO A 367 7.72 1.04 21.79
CA PRO A 367 6.42 0.63 21.23
C PRO A 367 5.81 1.59 20.21
N TRP A 368 6.09 2.90 20.37
CA TRP A 368 5.61 3.94 19.43
C TRP A 368 6.50 4.14 18.19
N ALA A 369 7.63 3.46 18.10
CA ALA A 369 8.52 3.48 16.94
C ALA A 369 9.36 2.19 16.91
N PRO A 370 8.71 1.01 16.74
CA PRO A 370 9.45 -0.23 16.63
C PRO A 370 10.29 -0.21 15.34
N GLY A 371 11.40 -0.91 15.39
CA GLY A 371 12.18 -1.19 14.19
C GLY A 371 11.38 -2.09 13.22
N PRO A 372 11.94 -2.35 12.03
CA PRO A 372 11.33 -3.26 11.08
C PRO A 372 10.99 -4.60 11.71
N ALA A 373 9.87 -5.19 11.32
CA ALA A 373 9.43 -6.49 11.82
C ALA A 373 10.50 -7.57 11.62
N VAL A 374 10.59 -8.48 12.56
CA VAL A 374 11.52 -9.61 12.55
C VAL A 374 10.75 -10.88 12.23
N GLY A 375 11.27 -11.62 11.23
CA GLY A 375 10.65 -12.85 10.73
C GLY A 375 10.67 -14.04 11.70
N PRO A 376 9.99 -15.12 11.30
CA PRO A 376 9.30 -15.27 10.01
C PRO A 376 8.06 -14.39 9.92
N LEU A 377 7.90 -13.72 8.77
CA LEU A 377 6.72 -12.91 8.46
C LEU A 377 5.68 -13.78 7.75
N ASN A 378 4.41 -13.64 8.16
CA ASN A 378 3.35 -14.48 7.62
C ASN A 378 2.23 -13.62 7.04
N LEU A 379 1.73 -14.01 5.85
CA LEU A 379 0.51 -13.47 5.28
C LEU A 379 -0.66 -14.37 5.69
N GLN A 380 -1.75 -13.76 6.12
CA GLN A 380 -2.95 -14.48 6.54
C GLN A 380 -4.21 -13.73 6.15
N THR A 381 -5.17 -14.44 5.56
CA THR A 381 -6.53 -13.93 5.42
C THR A 381 -7.27 -14.06 6.75
N ILE A 382 -7.93 -12.99 7.15
CA ILE A 382 -8.80 -12.93 8.32
C ILE A 382 -10.19 -12.49 7.89
N SER A 383 -11.23 -12.99 8.57
CA SER A 383 -12.57 -12.39 8.40
C SER A 383 -12.63 -11.06 9.14
N LEU A 384 -13.25 -10.06 8.52
CA LEU A 384 -13.50 -8.75 9.12
C LEU A 384 -14.41 -8.93 10.34
N PRO A 385 -14.00 -8.43 11.53
CA PRO A 385 -14.62 -8.75 12.83
C PRO A 385 -15.97 -8.10 13.07
#